data_81e405f2a9111e0d8d4b55e471a93185
#
_entry.id   81e405f2a9111e0d8d4b55e471a93185
#
_cell.length_a   1.000
_cell.length_b   1.000
_cell.length_c   1.000
_cell.angle_alpha   90.00
_cell.angle_beta   90.00
_cell.angle_gamma   90.00
#
_symmetry.space_group_name_H-M   'P 1'
#
loop_
_entity.id
_entity.type
_entity.pdbx_description
1 polymer ?
#
loop_
_entity_poly.entity_id
_entity_poly.type
_entity_poly.pdbx_seq_one_letter_code
_entity_poly.pdbx_strand_id
1 'polypeptide(L)'
;FILFEGQSRQTFGNFLSTRFKEVNPTAPEALLKLESQRFMRAPLIICVVAKIKKGIKIPEWEQELSVGASCQNILNATNLLGFAGQWLTEWYSYDERVNSELGLDEDERVAAFIYIGSANEKPTERDRPSLDTRITRWNA
;
A
#
# COMPACT_ATOMS: atom_id res chain seq x y z
N PHE A 1 -0.80 1.10 -11.83
CA PHE A 1 -0.99 2.09 -10.75
C PHE A 1 -2.40 2.63 -10.79
N ILE A 2 -3.07 2.69 -9.62
CA ILE A 2 -4.41 3.31 -9.47
C ILE A 2 -4.26 4.49 -8.53
N LEU A 3 -4.76 5.67 -8.94
CA LEU A 3 -4.61 6.91 -8.17
C LEU A 3 -5.93 7.27 -7.48
N PHE A 4 -5.84 7.62 -6.20
CA PHE A 4 -6.95 8.16 -5.42
C PHE A 4 -6.62 9.58 -4.99
N GLU A 5 -7.39 10.53 -5.51
CA GLU A 5 -7.30 11.95 -5.21
C GLU A 5 -8.71 12.59 -5.18
N GLY A 6 -8.82 13.75 -4.62
CA GLY A 6 -10.12 14.46 -4.55
C GLY A 6 -11.22 13.58 -3.94
N GLN A 7 -12.37 13.53 -4.60
CA GLN A 7 -13.58 12.83 -4.12
C GLN A 7 -13.43 11.30 -4.16
N SER A 8 -12.58 10.75 -5.04
CA SER A 8 -12.42 9.28 -5.16
C SER A 8 -11.96 8.64 -3.86
N ARG A 9 -11.18 9.35 -3.04
CA ARG A 9 -10.72 8.89 -1.72
C ARG A 9 -11.90 8.67 -0.75
N GLN A 10 -12.84 9.61 -0.71
CA GLN A 10 -14.02 9.49 0.15
C GLN A 10 -14.95 8.38 -0.36
N THR A 11 -15.16 8.31 -1.68
CA THR A 11 -15.99 7.27 -2.31
C THR A 11 -15.45 5.88 -1.98
N PHE A 12 -14.15 5.67 -2.15
CA PHE A 12 -13.52 4.39 -1.84
C PHE A 12 -13.49 4.10 -0.33
N GLY A 13 -13.28 5.10 0.51
CA GLY A 13 -13.40 4.95 1.96
C GLY A 13 -14.79 4.49 2.40
N ASN A 14 -15.85 5.05 1.81
CA ASN A 14 -17.22 4.62 2.10
C ASN A 14 -17.46 3.17 1.65
N PHE A 15 -16.93 2.77 0.50
CA PHE A 15 -16.95 1.37 0.04
C PHE A 15 -16.24 0.45 1.05
N LEU A 16 -15.05 0.82 1.53
CA LEU A 16 -14.32 0.04 2.54
C LEU A 16 -15.12 -0.14 3.83
N SER A 17 -15.77 0.94 4.31
CA SER A 17 -16.64 0.88 5.49
C SER A 17 -17.80 -0.09 5.31
N THR A 18 -18.45 -0.06 4.15
CA THR A 18 -19.54 -0.99 3.79
C THR A 18 -19.03 -2.42 3.77
N ARG A 19 -17.93 -2.67 3.06
CA ARG A 19 -17.31 -4.00 2.99
C ARG A 19 -16.87 -4.52 4.35
N PHE A 20 -16.28 -3.66 5.18
CA PHE A 20 -15.89 -4.03 6.54
C PHE A 20 -17.11 -4.44 7.38
N LYS A 21 -18.24 -3.74 7.24
CA LYS A 21 -19.50 -4.09 7.92
C LYS A 21 -20.05 -5.44 7.46
N GLU A 22 -19.96 -5.77 6.16
CA GLU A 22 -20.37 -7.06 5.62
C GLU A 22 -19.63 -8.23 6.28
N VAL A 23 -18.29 -8.11 6.42
CA VAL A 23 -17.45 -9.17 7.01
C VAL A 23 -17.42 -9.13 8.54
N ASN A 24 -17.81 -8.00 9.15
CA ASN A 24 -17.89 -7.79 10.60
C ASN A 24 -19.26 -7.21 11.00
N PRO A 25 -20.35 -8.00 10.97
CA PRO A 25 -21.71 -7.48 11.19
C PRO A 25 -21.93 -6.77 12.52
N THR A 26 -21.14 -7.12 13.55
CA THR A 26 -21.20 -6.55 14.90
C THR A 26 -20.23 -5.38 15.11
N ALA A 27 -19.53 -4.93 14.06
CA ALA A 27 -18.59 -3.81 14.19
C ALA A 27 -19.28 -2.54 14.70
N PRO A 28 -18.71 -1.88 15.71
CA PRO A 28 -19.26 -0.65 16.24
C PRO A 28 -19.13 0.49 15.23
N GLU A 29 -20.05 1.45 15.31
CA GLU A 29 -20.12 2.61 14.40
C GLU A 29 -18.80 3.41 14.35
N ALA A 30 -18.13 3.55 15.49
CA ALA A 30 -16.83 4.23 15.56
C ALA A 30 -15.78 3.56 14.66
N LEU A 31 -15.78 2.23 14.57
CA LEU A 31 -14.86 1.49 13.72
C LEU A 31 -15.23 1.64 12.24
N LEU A 32 -16.53 1.60 11.91
CA LEU A 32 -17.00 1.84 10.53
C LEU A 32 -16.62 3.25 10.05
N LYS A 33 -16.74 4.24 10.93
CA LYS A 33 -16.29 5.61 10.64
C LYS A 33 -14.78 5.67 10.40
N LEU A 34 -13.98 4.94 11.18
CA LEU A 34 -12.53 4.84 10.97
C LEU A 34 -12.21 4.23 9.61
N GLU A 35 -12.90 3.16 9.21
CA GLU A 35 -12.72 2.54 7.89
C GLU A 35 -13.06 3.52 6.76
N SER A 36 -14.15 4.27 6.88
CA SER A 36 -14.54 5.26 5.86
C SER A 36 -13.53 6.41 5.71
N GLN A 37 -12.72 6.68 6.74
CA GLN A 37 -11.75 7.76 6.75
C GLN A 37 -10.32 7.31 6.36
N ARG A 38 -10.09 6.01 6.11
CA ARG A 38 -8.74 5.50 5.81
C ARG A 38 -8.09 6.22 4.64
N PHE A 39 -8.81 6.42 3.55
CA PHE A 39 -8.29 7.09 2.34
C PHE A 39 -8.27 8.63 2.45
N MET A 40 -8.81 9.18 3.52
CA MET A 40 -8.73 10.63 3.80
C MET A 40 -7.46 11.03 4.58
N ARG A 41 -6.61 10.05 4.99
CA ARG A 41 -5.36 10.30 5.75
C ARG A 41 -4.31 11.06 4.96
N ALA A 42 -4.37 11.03 3.62
CA ALA A 42 -3.45 11.77 2.75
C ALA A 42 -4.18 12.33 1.52
N PRO A 43 -3.71 13.43 0.92
CA PRO A 43 -4.33 14.03 -0.26
C PRO A 43 -4.21 13.15 -1.53
N LEU A 44 -3.17 12.32 -1.62
CA LEU A 44 -2.93 11.38 -2.71
C LEU A 44 -2.61 10.00 -2.16
N ILE A 45 -3.22 8.97 -2.76
CA ILE A 45 -2.86 7.58 -2.52
C ILE A 45 -2.62 6.92 -3.86
N ILE A 46 -1.49 6.21 -3.96
CA ILE A 46 -1.13 5.40 -5.11
C ILE A 46 -1.28 3.93 -4.73
N CYS A 47 -2.24 3.23 -5.32
CA CYS A 47 -2.28 1.78 -5.28
C CYS A 47 -1.31 1.24 -6.32
N VAL A 48 -0.35 0.44 -5.87
CA VAL A 48 0.57 -0.29 -6.74
C VAL A 48 0.03 -1.69 -6.92
N VAL A 49 -0.24 -2.06 -8.16
CA VAL A 49 -0.76 -3.38 -8.54
C VAL A 49 0.39 -4.21 -9.12
N ALA A 50 0.56 -5.41 -8.60
CA ALA A 50 1.47 -6.41 -9.13
C ALA A 50 0.73 -7.29 -10.14
N LYS A 51 1.22 -7.35 -11.38
CA LYS A 51 0.78 -8.29 -12.41
C LYS A 51 1.93 -9.24 -12.72
N ILE A 52 1.87 -10.44 -12.17
CA ILE A 52 2.93 -11.44 -12.25
C ILE A 52 2.64 -12.40 -13.40
N LYS A 53 3.49 -12.38 -14.42
CA LYS A 53 3.38 -13.27 -15.59
C LYS A 53 4.08 -14.58 -15.30
N LYS A 54 3.31 -15.67 -15.30
CA LYS A 54 3.84 -17.04 -15.15
C LYS A 54 4.37 -17.59 -16.47
N GLY A 55 5.35 -18.50 -16.37
CA GLY A 55 5.85 -19.24 -17.52
C GLY A 55 6.66 -18.42 -18.54
N ILE A 56 7.10 -17.23 -18.20
CA ILE A 56 8.00 -16.41 -19.04
C ILE A 56 9.46 -16.56 -18.59
N LYS A 57 10.39 -16.04 -19.38
CA LYS A 57 11.83 -16.09 -19.09
C LYS A 57 12.22 -15.42 -17.76
N ILE A 58 11.48 -14.40 -17.34
CA ILE A 58 11.74 -13.67 -16.10
C ILE A 58 11.04 -14.40 -14.95
N PRO A 59 11.78 -14.91 -13.94
CA PRO A 59 11.18 -15.59 -12.79
C PRO A 59 10.15 -14.72 -12.05
N GLU A 60 9.11 -15.34 -11.51
CA GLU A 60 8.07 -14.64 -10.75
C GLU A 60 8.67 -13.84 -9.59
N TRP A 61 9.67 -14.42 -8.90
CA TRP A 61 10.40 -13.74 -7.82
C TRP A 61 11.05 -12.41 -8.26
N GLU A 62 11.69 -12.36 -9.42
CA GLU A 62 12.29 -11.12 -9.93
C GLU A 62 11.23 -10.07 -10.27
N GLN A 63 10.07 -10.51 -10.78
CA GLN A 63 8.94 -9.62 -11.03
C GLN A 63 8.40 -9.03 -9.72
N GLU A 64 8.27 -9.84 -8.66
CA GLU A 64 7.84 -9.36 -7.33
C GLU A 64 8.84 -8.35 -6.74
N LEU A 65 10.14 -8.64 -6.84
CA LEU A 65 11.18 -7.70 -6.40
C LEU A 65 11.14 -6.38 -7.18
N SER A 66 10.85 -6.43 -8.48
CA SER A 66 10.67 -5.23 -9.33
C SER A 66 9.49 -4.38 -8.86
N VAL A 67 8.37 -5.01 -8.48
CA VAL A 67 7.22 -4.29 -7.90
C VAL A 67 7.62 -3.61 -6.60
N GLY A 68 8.31 -4.31 -5.70
CA GLY A 68 8.81 -3.75 -4.45
C GLY A 68 9.78 -2.58 -4.68
N ALA A 69 10.67 -2.69 -5.68
CA ALA A 69 11.57 -1.61 -6.08
C ALA A 69 10.80 -0.39 -6.60
N SER A 70 9.72 -0.59 -7.35
CA SER A 70 8.83 0.49 -7.80
C SER A 70 8.19 1.23 -6.62
N CYS A 71 7.70 0.49 -5.62
CA CYS A 71 7.16 1.08 -4.39
C CYS A 71 8.22 1.92 -3.65
N GLN A 72 9.44 1.40 -3.51
CA GLN A 72 10.53 2.12 -2.86
C GLN A 72 10.94 3.38 -3.65
N ASN A 73 10.96 3.30 -4.99
CA ASN A 73 11.26 4.47 -5.83
C ASN A 73 10.19 5.56 -5.69
N ILE A 74 8.90 5.20 -5.56
CA ILE A 74 7.84 6.18 -5.27
C ILE A 74 8.10 6.87 -3.93
N LEU A 75 8.46 6.12 -2.87
CA LEU A 75 8.79 6.71 -1.57
C LEU A 75 10.01 7.63 -1.64
N ASN A 76 11.05 7.23 -2.36
CA ASN A 76 12.25 8.04 -2.54
C ASN A 76 11.92 9.34 -3.29
N ALA A 77 11.18 9.24 -4.39
CA ALA A 77 10.74 10.41 -5.16
C ALA A 77 9.86 11.34 -4.31
N THR A 78 8.93 10.79 -3.53
CA THR A 78 8.07 11.53 -2.61
C THR A 78 8.91 12.37 -1.63
N ASN A 79 9.92 11.76 -1.00
CA ASN A 79 10.80 12.45 -0.07
C ASN A 79 11.68 13.51 -0.76
N LEU A 80 12.23 13.22 -1.94
CA LEU A 80 13.03 14.17 -2.72
C LEU A 80 12.23 15.40 -3.16
N LEU A 81 10.92 15.22 -3.37
CA LEU A 81 9.99 16.31 -3.69
C LEU A 81 9.50 17.09 -2.46
N GLY A 82 9.99 16.74 -1.25
CA GLY A 82 9.64 17.43 -0.01
C GLY A 82 8.32 16.98 0.62
N PHE A 83 7.75 15.85 0.18
CA PHE A 83 6.56 15.25 0.77
C PHE A 83 6.92 14.09 1.70
N ALA A 84 5.96 13.68 2.52
CA ALA A 84 6.01 12.45 3.30
C ALA A 84 5.27 11.33 2.57
N GLY A 85 5.79 10.11 2.64
CA GLY A 85 5.17 8.94 2.07
C GLY A 85 5.12 7.79 3.06
N GLN A 86 4.03 7.01 3.04
CA GLN A 86 3.88 5.81 3.84
C GLN A 86 3.34 4.66 2.99
N TRP A 87 4.05 3.53 3.01
CA TRP A 87 3.63 2.29 2.37
C TRP A 87 2.82 1.45 3.36
N LEU A 88 1.59 1.12 2.99
CA LEU A 88 0.68 0.30 3.78
C LEU A 88 0.13 -0.87 2.94
N THR A 89 -0.11 -2.00 3.62
CA THR A 89 -0.88 -3.15 3.13
C THR A 89 -1.83 -3.58 4.24
N GLU A 90 -2.91 -2.85 4.45
CA GLU A 90 -3.92 -3.17 5.45
C GLU A 90 -4.89 -4.25 4.92
N TRP A 91 -5.90 -4.67 5.68
CA TRP A 91 -6.81 -5.77 5.37
C TRP A 91 -7.40 -5.70 3.94
N TYR A 92 -7.72 -4.50 3.48
CA TYR A 92 -8.30 -4.25 2.16
C TYR A 92 -7.34 -4.53 0.99
N SER A 93 -6.04 -4.70 1.24
CA SER A 93 -5.08 -5.15 0.22
C SER A 93 -5.22 -6.64 -0.12
N TYR A 94 -5.93 -7.39 0.72
CA TYR A 94 -6.07 -8.84 0.63
C TYR A 94 -7.51 -9.30 0.44
N ASP A 95 -8.48 -8.38 0.39
CA ASP A 95 -9.90 -8.67 0.25
C ASP A 95 -10.29 -8.78 -1.24
N GLU A 96 -10.85 -9.92 -1.64
CA GLU A 96 -11.22 -10.19 -3.03
C GLU A 96 -12.29 -9.22 -3.57
N ARG A 97 -13.21 -8.77 -2.72
CA ARG A 97 -14.23 -7.79 -3.12
C ARG A 97 -13.61 -6.42 -3.38
N VAL A 98 -12.58 -6.06 -2.60
CA VAL A 98 -11.80 -4.83 -2.84
C VAL A 98 -11.02 -4.95 -4.15
N ASN A 99 -10.38 -6.09 -4.42
CA ASN A 99 -9.69 -6.32 -5.70
C ASN A 99 -10.66 -6.18 -6.89
N SER A 100 -11.86 -6.76 -6.78
CA SER A 100 -12.90 -6.61 -7.80
C SER A 100 -13.34 -5.16 -8.00
N GLU A 101 -13.51 -4.39 -6.92
CA GLU A 101 -13.87 -2.96 -6.99
C GLU A 101 -12.77 -2.11 -7.65
N LEU A 102 -11.51 -2.50 -7.45
CA LEU A 102 -10.35 -1.89 -8.11
C LEU A 102 -10.23 -2.27 -9.59
N GLY A 103 -11.04 -3.21 -10.07
CA GLY A 103 -11.00 -3.73 -11.45
C GLY A 103 -9.77 -4.59 -11.74
N LEU A 104 -9.24 -5.29 -10.72
CA LEU A 104 -8.07 -6.14 -10.89
C LEU A 104 -8.45 -7.46 -11.58
N ASP A 105 -7.57 -7.92 -12.47
CA ASP A 105 -7.63 -9.23 -13.09
C ASP A 105 -7.21 -10.34 -12.10
N GLU A 106 -7.47 -11.62 -12.45
CA GLU A 106 -7.13 -12.77 -11.61
C GLU A 106 -5.63 -12.94 -11.35
N ASP A 107 -4.78 -12.44 -12.26
CA ASP A 107 -3.32 -12.46 -12.17
C ASP A 107 -2.75 -11.17 -11.54
N GLU A 108 -3.61 -10.29 -11.05
CA GLU A 108 -3.26 -9.02 -10.42
C GLU A 108 -3.54 -9.04 -8.92
N ARG A 109 -2.71 -8.36 -8.16
CA ARG A 109 -2.89 -8.17 -6.72
C ARG A 109 -2.38 -6.81 -6.28
N VAL A 110 -2.96 -6.28 -5.22
CA VAL A 110 -2.43 -5.10 -4.55
C VAL A 110 -1.08 -5.42 -3.92
N ALA A 111 -0.05 -4.68 -4.28
CA ALA A 111 1.28 -4.73 -3.66
C ALA A 111 1.46 -3.68 -2.57
N ALA A 112 0.83 -2.52 -2.74
CA ALA A 112 0.94 -1.41 -1.81
C ALA A 112 -0.18 -0.40 -2.00
N PHE A 113 -0.56 0.28 -0.92
CA PHE A 113 -1.16 1.61 -0.96
C PHE A 113 -0.13 2.60 -0.40
N ILE A 114 0.35 3.51 -1.23
CA ILE A 114 1.33 4.53 -0.84
C ILE A 114 0.59 5.85 -0.62
N TYR A 115 0.55 6.26 0.64
CA TYR A 115 -0.08 7.51 1.08
C TYR A 115 0.95 8.63 0.97
N ILE A 116 0.60 9.72 0.30
CA ILE A 116 1.51 10.84 0.02
C ILE A 116 0.86 12.16 0.44
N GLY A 117 1.59 12.95 1.20
CA GLY A 117 1.13 14.26 1.67
C GLY A 117 2.22 15.02 2.41
N SER A 118 1.88 16.17 2.97
CA SER A 118 2.78 16.91 3.87
C SER A 118 2.70 16.30 5.27
N ALA A 119 3.87 16.08 5.89
CA ALA A 119 3.90 15.61 7.29
C ALA A 119 3.49 16.74 8.24
N ASN A 120 2.56 16.46 9.16
CA ASN A 120 2.20 17.39 10.22
C ASN A 120 3.30 17.49 11.29
N GLU A 121 4.03 16.39 11.50
CA GLU A 121 5.09 16.27 12.47
C GLU A 121 6.30 15.56 11.86
N LYS A 122 7.49 15.87 12.36
CA LYS A 122 8.71 15.14 11.95
C LYS A 122 8.61 13.71 12.46
N PRO A 123 8.76 12.70 11.59
CA PRO A 123 8.72 11.31 12.01
C PRO A 123 9.87 11.02 13.00
N THR A 124 9.56 10.22 14.01
CA THR A 124 10.57 9.68 14.90
C THR A 124 11.37 8.58 14.20
N GLU A 125 12.68 8.55 14.45
CA GLU A 125 13.53 7.47 13.96
C GLU A 125 13.16 6.17 14.69
N ARG A 126 13.07 5.08 13.94
CA ARG A 126 12.87 3.74 14.50
C ARG A 126 14.19 3.02 14.64
N ASP A 127 14.30 2.15 15.62
CA ASP A 127 15.48 1.30 15.83
C ASP A 127 15.74 0.44 14.59
N ARG A 128 17.02 0.40 14.20
CA ARG A 128 17.50 -0.47 13.14
C ARG A 128 18.54 -1.44 13.70
N PRO A 129 18.58 -2.68 13.20
CA PRO A 129 19.60 -3.62 13.61
C PRO A 129 21.01 -3.10 13.25
N SER A 130 22.00 -3.40 14.10
CA SER A 130 23.39 -3.09 13.80
C SER A 130 23.83 -3.73 12.49
N LEU A 131 24.59 -3.01 11.68
CA LEU A 131 25.14 -3.51 10.43
C LEU A 131 26.05 -4.74 10.64
N ASP A 132 26.79 -4.81 11.77
CA ASP A 132 27.65 -5.94 12.09
C ASP A 132 26.92 -7.28 12.15
N THR A 133 25.61 -7.23 12.47
CA THR A 133 24.75 -8.44 12.50
C THR A 133 24.13 -8.77 11.16
N ARG A 134 24.35 -7.96 10.12
CA ARG A 134 23.71 -8.07 8.80
C ARG A 134 24.68 -8.23 7.64
N ILE A 135 25.98 -8.02 7.92
CA ILE A 135 27.01 -8.10 6.90
C ILE A 135 27.92 -9.28 7.22
N THR A 136 28.05 -10.20 6.30
CA THR A 136 29.00 -11.29 6.34
C THR A 136 29.97 -11.15 5.18
N ARG A 137 31.28 -11.21 5.46
CA ARG A 137 32.30 -11.28 4.42
C ARG A 137 32.47 -12.74 4.00
N TRP A 138 32.26 -13.01 2.73
CA TRP A 138 32.56 -14.32 2.20
C TRP A 138 34.09 -14.44 2.08
N ASN A 139 34.67 -15.42 2.77
CA ASN A 139 36.07 -15.77 2.69
C ASN A 139 36.17 -17.12 1.98
N ALA A 140 36.93 -17.17 0.88
CA ALA A 140 37.25 -18.42 0.15
C ALA A 140 38.39 -19.16 0.88
#